data_39d853b917dd21122e3902fdee203095
#
_entry.id   39d853b917dd21122e3902fdee203095
#
_cell.length_a   1.000
_cell.length_b   1.000
_cell.length_c   1.000
_cell.angle_alpha   90.00
_cell.angle_beta   90.00
_cell.angle_gamma   90.00
#
_symmetry.space_group_name_H-M   'P 1'
#
loop_
_entity.id
_entity.type
_entity.pdbx_description
1 polymer ?
#
loop_
_entity_poly.entity_id
_entity_poly.type
_entity_poly.pdbx_seq_one_letter_code
_entity_poly.pdbx_strand_id
1 'polypeptide(L)'
;MSVDADVSKRPWRAARIMEFPISGNFIIFAVLYSLCAIPALESSNFSPSDFVPSIVFGAFLAILGAIDAKTHRLPNILTLPLLGLGLLNCYLFQPEELPWRASAALVAYLLFFGFARLYEKLRHREGLGLGDAKLFAAAGAWVGFEGLPAVLFIASASALCVVLIAKVLGMAITSKTRVPFGPFLAFGSWIVWIYAFAT
;
A
#
# COMPACT_ATOMS: atom_id res chain seq x y z
N MET A 1 34.76 -0.05 30.96
CA MET A 1 34.91 -1.07 29.92
C MET A 1 33.80 -0.81 28.87
N SER A 2 34.20 -0.16 27.79
CA SER A 2 33.34 0.52 26.79
C SER A 2 32.64 -0.50 25.89
N VAL A 3 31.31 -0.46 25.82
CA VAL A 3 30.47 -1.24 24.90
C VAL A 3 29.93 -0.30 23.77
N ASP A 4 30.73 0.67 23.36
CA ASP A 4 30.45 1.51 22.20
C ASP A 4 31.16 1.02 20.93
N ALA A 5 31.15 -0.31 20.72
CA ALA A 5 31.70 -0.90 19.53
C ALA A 5 30.64 -1.03 18.44
N ASP A 6 30.74 -0.09 17.48
CA ASP A 6 30.52 -0.34 16.04
C ASP A 6 29.08 -0.50 15.51
N VAL A 7 28.22 0.47 15.83
CA VAL A 7 26.95 0.67 15.11
C VAL A 7 27.18 1.24 13.69
N SER A 8 28.40 1.67 13.35
CA SER A 8 28.73 2.33 12.07
C SER A 8 28.98 1.38 10.89
N LYS A 9 29.16 0.07 11.15
CA LYS A 9 29.55 -0.91 10.11
C LYS A 9 28.42 -1.84 9.62
N ARG A 10 27.19 -1.41 9.69
CA ARG A 10 26.13 -2.23 9.08
C ARG A 10 26.06 -1.96 7.56
N PRO A 11 26.40 -2.94 6.69
CA PRO A 11 26.53 -2.75 5.25
C PRO A 11 25.23 -2.35 4.54
N TRP A 12 24.07 -2.42 5.21
CA TRP A 12 22.79 -1.98 4.69
C TRP A 12 22.58 -0.45 4.69
N ARG A 13 23.40 0.33 5.43
CA ARG A 13 23.37 1.80 5.37
C ARG A 13 23.93 2.37 4.06
N ALA A 14 24.66 1.58 3.32
CA ALA A 14 25.26 1.99 2.05
C ALA A 14 24.36 1.69 0.82
N ALA A 15 23.20 1.06 1.00
CA ALA A 15 22.22 0.99 -0.08
C ALA A 15 21.73 2.42 -0.35
N ARG A 16 22.15 2.99 -1.49
CA ARG A 16 21.69 4.30 -1.95
C ARG A 16 20.18 4.24 -2.04
N ILE A 17 19.52 4.85 -1.03
CA ILE A 17 18.09 5.05 -1.06
C ILE A 17 17.86 5.92 -2.28
N MET A 18 17.16 5.40 -3.25
CA MET A 18 16.73 6.22 -4.37
C MET A 18 15.80 7.27 -3.77
N GLU A 19 16.27 8.50 -3.63
CA GLU A 19 15.39 9.64 -3.44
C GLU A 19 14.57 9.75 -4.72
N PHE A 20 13.46 9.04 -4.75
CA PHE A 20 12.48 9.25 -5.80
C PHE A 20 12.14 10.74 -5.78
N PRO A 21 12.14 11.43 -6.92
CA PRO A 21 11.72 12.84 -6.98
C PRO A 21 10.28 13.04 -6.50
N ILE A 22 9.55 11.95 -6.26
CA ILE A 22 8.22 11.89 -5.65
C ILE A 22 8.28 12.14 -4.11
N SER A 23 9.47 12.14 -3.48
CA SER A 23 9.63 12.31 -2.03
C SER A 23 9.18 13.69 -1.48
N GLY A 24 8.87 14.63 -2.34
CA GLY A 24 8.41 15.98 -1.96
C GLY A 24 6.91 16.22 -2.06
N ASN A 25 6.17 15.41 -2.82
CA ASN A 25 4.84 15.87 -3.25
C ASN A 25 3.72 14.92 -2.84
N PHE A 26 3.31 14.98 -1.54
CA PHE A 26 1.98 14.58 -1.09
C PHE A 26 0.88 15.10 -2.06
N ILE A 27 1.09 16.29 -2.63
CA ILE A 27 0.23 16.92 -3.63
C ILE A 27 0.10 16.05 -4.88
N ILE A 28 1.17 15.43 -5.39
CA ILE A 28 1.09 14.56 -6.59
C ILE A 28 0.24 13.34 -6.30
N PHE A 29 0.42 12.70 -5.14
CA PHE A 29 -0.42 11.56 -4.75
C PHE A 29 -1.88 12.00 -4.58
N ALA A 30 -2.14 13.11 -3.89
CA ALA A 30 -3.47 13.64 -3.70
C ALA A 30 -4.14 14.00 -5.04
N VAL A 31 -3.43 14.59 -5.99
CA VAL A 31 -3.93 14.91 -7.33
C VAL A 31 -4.22 13.63 -8.12
N LEU A 32 -3.32 12.64 -8.13
CA LEU A 32 -3.55 11.36 -8.80
C LEU A 32 -4.77 10.64 -8.24
N TYR A 33 -4.92 10.61 -6.91
CA TYR A 33 -6.08 10.02 -6.23
C TYR A 33 -7.37 10.75 -6.60
N SER A 34 -7.33 12.09 -6.63
CA SER A 34 -8.50 12.90 -6.99
C SER A 34 -8.88 12.71 -8.46
N LEU A 35 -7.92 12.72 -9.38
CA LEU A 35 -8.17 12.50 -10.81
C LEU A 35 -8.77 11.11 -11.08
N CYS A 36 -8.30 10.07 -10.38
CA CYS A 36 -8.84 8.72 -10.50
C CYS A 36 -10.25 8.60 -9.90
N ALA A 37 -10.65 9.49 -9.00
CA ALA A 37 -11.98 9.49 -8.40
C ALA A 37 -13.07 10.14 -9.29
N ILE A 38 -12.69 11.03 -10.22
CA ILE A 38 -13.63 11.76 -11.05
C ILE A 38 -14.64 10.84 -11.80
N PRO A 39 -14.19 9.77 -12.51
CA PRO A 39 -15.14 8.92 -13.23
C PRO A 39 -16.11 8.18 -12.31
N ALA A 40 -15.68 7.84 -11.09
CA ALA A 40 -16.53 7.16 -10.12
C ALA A 40 -17.59 8.09 -9.52
N LEU A 41 -17.26 9.37 -9.31
CA LEU A 41 -18.21 10.37 -8.82
C LEU A 41 -19.32 10.67 -9.86
N GLU A 42 -19.06 10.44 -11.14
CA GLU A 42 -20.03 10.57 -12.21
C GLU A 42 -20.88 9.30 -12.38
N SER A 43 -20.53 8.19 -11.74
CA SER A 43 -21.30 6.94 -11.83
C SER A 43 -22.61 7.06 -11.05
N SER A 44 -23.70 6.54 -11.63
CA SER A 44 -25.02 6.50 -10.99
C SER A 44 -25.09 5.62 -9.74
N ASN A 45 -24.10 4.77 -9.55
CA ASN A 45 -24.04 3.81 -8.44
C ASN A 45 -23.37 4.38 -7.18
N PHE A 46 -22.72 5.57 -7.27
CA PHE A 46 -22.08 6.19 -6.13
C PHE A 46 -23.10 6.86 -5.22
N SER A 47 -23.33 6.27 -4.06
CA SER A 47 -24.29 6.78 -3.07
C SER A 47 -23.66 7.88 -2.19
N PRO A 48 -24.45 8.85 -1.70
CA PRO A 48 -23.98 9.81 -0.70
C PRO A 48 -23.38 9.17 0.56
N SER A 49 -23.82 7.95 0.92
CA SER A 49 -23.25 7.17 2.04
C SER A 49 -21.81 6.72 1.82
N ASP A 50 -21.38 6.59 0.55
CA ASP A 50 -20.05 6.10 0.19
C ASP A 50 -19.00 7.20 0.19
N PHE A 51 -19.47 8.46 0.23
CA PHE A 51 -18.60 9.62 0.16
C PHE A 51 -17.64 9.72 1.36
N VAL A 52 -18.19 9.61 2.56
CA VAL A 52 -17.39 9.70 3.80
C VAL A 52 -16.38 8.54 3.90
N PRO A 53 -16.76 7.26 3.74
CA PRO A 53 -15.82 6.15 3.71
C PRO A 53 -14.73 6.33 2.67
N SER A 54 -15.06 6.79 1.46
CA SER A 54 -14.09 7.00 0.38
C SER A 54 -13.07 8.08 0.74
N ILE A 55 -13.50 9.22 1.30
CA ILE A 55 -12.57 10.28 1.75
C ILE A 55 -11.64 9.73 2.83
N VAL A 56 -12.19 9.04 3.83
CA VAL A 56 -11.40 8.48 4.92
C VAL A 56 -10.38 7.48 4.39
N PHE A 57 -10.81 6.53 3.56
CA PHE A 57 -9.94 5.53 2.97
C PHE A 57 -8.83 6.17 2.13
N GLY A 58 -9.19 7.07 1.20
CA GLY A 58 -8.24 7.77 0.35
C GLY A 58 -7.22 8.61 1.14
N ALA A 59 -7.67 9.33 2.18
CA ALA A 59 -6.79 10.13 3.02
C ALA A 59 -5.75 9.25 3.75
N PHE A 60 -6.18 8.14 4.36
CA PHE A 60 -5.26 7.21 5.02
C PHE A 60 -4.26 6.61 4.03
N LEU A 61 -4.72 6.17 2.85
CA LEU A 61 -3.85 5.61 1.82
C LEU A 61 -2.83 6.64 1.32
N ALA A 62 -3.25 7.89 1.09
CA ALA A 62 -2.36 8.96 0.65
C ALA A 62 -1.29 9.29 1.70
N ILE A 63 -1.67 9.36 2.99
CA ILE A 63 -0.74 9.59 4.09
C ILE A 63 0.24 8.41 4.21
N LEU A 64 -0.25 7.18 4.22
CA LEU A 64 0.58 5.97 4.31
C LEU A 64 1.55 5.86 3.13
N GLY A 65 1.08 6.12 1.91
CA GLY A 65 1.92 6.15 0.71
C GLY A 65 3.01 7.21 0.78
N ALA A 66 2.68 8.42 1.26
CA ALA A 66 3.66 9.51 1.43
C ALA A 66 4.70 9.19 2.51
N ILE A 67 4.30 8.55 3.61
CA ILE A 67 5.21 8.13 4.68
C ILE A 67 6.14 7.03 4.17
N ASP A 68 5.60 6.00 3.49
CA ASP A 68 6.40 4.89 2.98
C ASP A 68 7.39 5.34 1.91
N ALA A 69 6.99 6.25 1.02
CA ALA A 69 7.88 6.85 0.03
C ALA A 69 9.11 7.54 0.64
N LYS A 70 8.99 8.11 1.85
CA LYS A 70 10.07 8.81 2.56
C LYS A 70 10.86 7.90 3.49
N THR A 71 10.17 7.05 4.23
CA THR A 71 10.76 6.33 5.36
C THR A 71 10.92 4.84 5.12
N HIS A 72 10.33 4.29 4.05
CA HIS A 72 10.23 2.85 3.77
C HIS A 72 9.65 2.08 4.97
N ARG A 73 8.72 2.72 5.68
CA ARG A 73 8.06 2.14 6.87
C ARG A 73 6.61 2.57 6.91
N LEU A 74 5.74 1.60 7.13
CA LEU A 74 4.31 1.82 7.35
C LEU A 74 4.03 1.76 8.86
N PRO A 75 3.66 2.88 9.50
CA PRO A 75 3.42 2.93 10.94
C PRO A 75 2.12 2.20 11.31
N ASN A 76 2.19 1.35 12.35
CA ASN A 76 1.02 0.62 12.84
C ASN A 76 -0.10 1.54 13.32
N ILE A 77 0.25 2.74 13.78
CA ILE A 77 -0.71 3.74 14.25
C ILE A 77 -1.67 4.22 13.17
N LEU A 78 -1.35 3.99 11.89
CA LEU A 78 -2.22 4.31 10.75
C LEU A 78 -2.78 3.05 10.08
N THR A 79 -1.97 2.00 9.94
CA THR A 79 -2.43 0.78 9.25
C THR A 79 -3.48 0.01 10.05
N LEU A 80 -3.36 -0.06 11.38
CA LEU A 80 -4.35 -0.77 12.21
C LEU A 80 -5.69 -0.03 12.30
N PRO A 81 -5.74 1.30 12.53
CA PRO A 81 -7.00 2.01 12.43
C PRO A 81 -7.64 1.92 11.04
N LEU A 82 -6.85 1.96 9.96
CA LEU A 82 -7.38 1.81 8.60
C LEU A 82 -8.08 0.46 8.43
N LEU A 83 -7.49 -0.62 8.92
CA LEU A 83 -8.09 -1.96 8.91
C LEU A 83 -9.39 -1.97 9.74
N GLY A 84 -9.34 -1.42 10.96
CA GLY A 84 -10.51 -1.34 11.84
C GLY A 84 -11.65 -0.52 11.23
N LEU A 85 -11.34 0.60 10.59
CA LEU A 85 -12.33 1.42 9.89
C LEU A 85 -12.96 0.70 8.69
N GLY A 86 -12.20 -0.14 7.96
CA GLY A 86 -12.74 -0.97 6.88
C GLY A 86 -13.76 -1.99 7.40
N LEU A 87 -13.42 -2.70 8.50
CA LEU A 87 -14.35 -3.64 9.12
C LEU A 87 -15.56 -2.94 9.75
N LEU A 88 -15.37 -1.77 10.34
CA LEU A 88 -16.45 -0.95 10.88
C LEU A 88 -17.40 -0.47 9.78
N ASN A 89 -16.86 0.00 8.68
CA ASN A 89 -17.66 0.39 7.50
C ASN A 89 -18.51 -0.79 7.00
N CYS A 90 -17.89 -1.97 6.87
CA CYS A 90 -18.63 -3.18 6.49
C CYS A 90 -19.73 -3.53 7.52
N TYR A 91 -19.42 -3.47 8.81
CA TYR A 91 -20.40 -3.75 9.86
C TYR A 91 -21.61 -2.80 9.82
N LEU A 92 -21.39 -1.53 9.50
CA LEU A 92 -22.45 -0.52 9.48
C LEU A 92 -23.35 -0.61 8.24
N PHE A 93 -22.78 -0.94 7.08
CA PHE A 93 -23.50 -0.88 5.81
C PHE A 93 -23.79 -2.25 5.18
N GLN A 94 -22.99 -3.27 5.48
CA GLN A 94 -23.08 -4.63 4.91
C GLN A 94 -22.72 -5.70 5.98
N PRO A 95 -23.45 -5.78 7.10
CA PRO A 95 -23.08 -6.65 8.24
C PRO A 95 -22.96 -8.13 7.87
N GLU A 96 -23.72 -8.61 6.89
CA GLU A 96 -23.65 -9.98 6.37
C GLU A 96 -22.32 -10.31 5.71
N GLU A 97 -21.61 -9.32 5.15
CA GLU A 97 -20.30 -9.51 4.53
C GLU A 97 -19.14 -9.46 5.55
N LEU A 98 -19.40 -9.08 6.79
CA LEU A 98 -18.35 -8.88 7.79
C LEU A 98 -17.42 -10.08 7.96
N PRO A 99 -17.92 -11.35 8.09
CA PRO A 99 -17.05 -12.51 8.19
C PRO A 99 -16.19 -12.72 6.95
N TRP A 100 -16.73 -12.40 5.78
CA TRP A 100 -16.03 -12.51 4.50
C TRP A 100 -14.91 -11.50 4.37
N ARG A 101 -15.16 -10.24 4.70
CA ARG A 101 -14.16 -9.16 4.68
C ARG A 101 -13.09 -9.33 5.76
N ALA A 102 -13.47 -9.79 6.95
CA ALA A 102 -12.53 -10.10 8.02
C ALA A 102 -11.59 -11.27 7.62
N SER A 103 -12.13 -12.30 6.97
CA SER A 103 -11.32 -13.41 6.45
C SER A 103 -10.43 -12.98 5.28
N ALA A 104 -10.89 -12.08 4.41
CA ALA A 104 -10.07 -11.49 3.36
C ALA A 104 -8.87 -10.72 3.92
N ALA A 105 -9.09 -9.91 4.95
CA ALA A 105 -8.01 -9.20 5.63
C ALA A 105 -6.99 -10.16 6.26
N LEU A 106 -7.47 -11.22 6.93
CA LEU A 106 -6.60 -12.23 7.54
C LEU A 106 -5.77 -12.98 6.49
N VAL A 107 -6.42 -13.44 5.43
CA VAL A 107 -5.75 -14.17 4.33
C VAL A 107 -4.74 -13.27 3.63
N ALA A 108 -5.10 -12.01 3.33
CA ALA A 108 -4.19 -11.04 2.75
C ALA A 108 -2.93 -10.84 3.62
N TYR A 109 -3.11 -10.71 4.95
CA TYR A 109 -1.99 -10.62 5.88
C TYR A 109 -1.11 -11.87 5.84
N LEU A 110 -1.73 -13.06 5.96
CA LEU A 110 -1.01 -14.33 6.02
C LEU A 110 -0.24 -14.62 4.72
N LEU A 111 -0.82 -14.30 3.57
CA LEU A 111 -0.16 -14.45 2.28
C LEU A 111 1.11 -13.60 2.20
N PHE A 112 1.02 -12.30 2.48
CA PHE A 112 2.17 -11.40 2.43
C PHE A 112 3.21 -11.73 3.52
N PHE A 113 2.76 -12.05 4.72
CA PHE A 113 3.64 -12.50 5.80
C PHE A 113 4.36 -13.80 5.42
N GLY A 114 3.64 -14.76 4.85
CA GLY A 114 4.21 -16.02 4.36
C GLY A 114 5.24 -15.81 3.25
N PHE A 115 4.92 -14.97 2.26
CA PHE A 115 5.87 -14.59 1.21
C PHE A 115 7.10 -13.88 1.76
N ALA A 116 6.94 -12.96 2.70
CA ALA A 116 8.05 -12.25 3.33
C ALA A 116 8.99 -13.23 4.04
N ARG A 117 8.43 -14.14 4.84
CA ARG A 117 9.21 -15.17 5.56
C ARG A 117 9.88 -16.17 4.63
N LEU A 118 9.16 -16.61 3.60
CA LEU A 118 9.72 -17.54 2.60
C LEU A 118 10.89 -16.89 1.85
N TYR A 119 10.72 -15.63 1.42
CA TYR A 119 11.78 -14.89 0.73
C TYR A 119 13.00 -14.68 1.62
N GLU A 120 12.80 -14.28 2.88
CA GLU A 120 13.87 -14.13 3.88
C GLU A 120 14.65 -15.44 4.06
N LYS A 121 13.93 -16.57 4.17
CA LYS A 121 14.54 -17.90 4.32
C LYS A 121 15.35 -18.34 3.08
N LEU A 122 14.85 -18.04 1.87
CA LEU A 122 15.49 -18.46 0.63
C LEU A 122 16.66 -17.55 0.22
N ARG A 123 16.56 -16.26 0.49
CA ARG A 123 17.52 -15.26 0.01
C ARG A 123 18.42 -14.71 1.12
N HIS A 124 18.17 -15.05 2.38
CA HIS A 124 18.89 -14.50 3.55
C HIS A 124 18.93 -12.96 3.55
N ARG A 125 17.89 -12.31 3.02
CA ARG A 125 17.74 -10.86 2.92
C ARG A 125 16.29 -10.50 3.20
N GLU A 126 16.08 -9.41 3.93
CA GLU A 126 14.75 -8.80 4.07
C GLU A 126 14.31 -8.30 2.69
N GLY A 127 13.27 -8.89 2.12
CA GLY A 127 12.77 -8.55 0.78
C GLY A 127 11.48 -7.74 0.82
N LEU A 128 10.50 -8.20 1.58
CA LEU A 128 9.18 -7.59 1.69
C LEU A 128 8.97 -7.02 3.09
N GLY A 129 8.51 -5.77 3.19
CA GLY A 129 8.23 -5.13 4.47
C GLY A 129 7.01 -5.74 5.16
N LEU A 130 7.12 -6.06 6.45
CA LEU A 130 5.96 -6.46 7.26
C LEU A 130 4.86 -5.37 7.30
N GLY A 131 5.23 -4.11 6.99
CA GLY A 131 4.31 -3.01 6.83
C GLY A 131 3.34 -3.20 5.65
N ASP A 132 3.87 -3.68 4.51
CA ASP A 132 3.08 -3.94 3.31
C ASP A 132 2.04 -5.03 3.55
N ALA A 133 2.38 -6.07 4.35
CA ALA A 133 1.44 -7.11 4.75
C ALA A 133 0.24 -6.53 5.52
N LYS A 134 0.48 -5.56 6.41
CA LYS A 134 -0.59 -4.89 7.17
C LYS A 134 -1.44 -3.97 6.30
N LEU A 135 -0.81 -3.24 5.37
CA LEU A 135 -1.53 -2.40 4.43
C LEU A 135 -2.39 -3.24 3.49
N PHE A 136 -1.88 -4.38 3.03
CA PHE A 136 -2.65 -5.31 2.18
C PHE A 136 -3.80 -5.98 2.95
N ALA A 137 -3.61 -6.28 4.24
CA ALA A 137 -4.69 -6.71 5.12
C ALA A 137 -5.77 -5.63 5.28
N ALA A 138 -5.36 -4.37 5.48
CA ALA A 138 -6.29 -3.25 5.51
C ALA A 138 -7.06 -3.12 4.19
N ALA A 139 -6.38 -3.22 3.04
CA ALA A 139 -7.05 -3.25 1.74
C ALA A 139 -8.09 -4.38 1.68
N GLY A 140 -7.76 -5.60 2.14
CA GLY A 140 -8.71 -6.71 2.19
C GLY A 140 -9.98 -6.44 3.02
N ALA A 141 -9.86 -5.68 4.12
CA ALA A 141 -11.00 -5.25 4.92
C ALA A 141 -11.93 -4.28 4.17
N TRP A 142 -11.39 -3.47 3.25
CA TRP A 142 -12.15 -2.50 2.46
C TRP A 142 -12.70 -3.09 1.17
N VAL A 143 -11.90 -3.81 0.38
CA VAL A 143 -12.27 -4.28 -0.96
C VAL A 143 -12.70 -5.74 -1.01
N GLY A 144 -12.54 -6.49 0.08
CA GLY A 144 -12.87 -7.93 0.12
C GLY A 144 -11.94 -8.80 -0.73
N PHE A 145 -12.25 -10.11 -0.81
CA PHE A 145 -11.48 -11.07 -1.60
C PHE A 145 -11.44 -10.75 -3.10
N GLU A 146 -12.55 -10.28 -3.62
CA GLU A 146 -12.72 -10.02 -5.05
C GLU A 146 -11.80 -8.90 -5.53
N GLY A 147 -11.58 -7.89 -4.69
CA GLY A 147 -10.71 -6.76 -5.00
C GLY A 147 -9.22 -7.05 -4.83
N LEU A 148 -8.83 -7.98 -3.94
CA LEU A 148 -7.41 -8.22 -3.61
C LEU A 148 -6.52 -8.57 -4.82
N PRO A 149 -6.92 -9.46 -5.76
CA PRO A 149 -6.11 -9.74 -6.94
C PRO A 149 -5.90 -8.51 -7.82
N ALA A 150 -6.94 -7.70 -8.00
CA ALA A 150 -6.87 -6.47 -8.78
C ALA A 150 -5.98 -5.43 -8.11
N VAL A 151 -6.07 -5.26 -6.78
CA VAL A 151 -5.15 -4.42 -5.99
C VAL A 151 -3.70 -4.81 -6.24
N LEU A 152 -3.39 -6.09 -6.12
CA LEU A 152 -2.03 -6.60 -6.28
C LEU A 152 -1.52 -6.43 -7.72
N PHE A 153 -2.39 -6.68 -8.70
CA PHE A 153 -2.06 -6.49 -10.12
C PHE A 153 -1.74 -5.03 -10.43
N ILE A 154 -2.61 -4.10 -10.03
CA ILE A 154 -2.43 -2.67 -10.27
C ILE A 154 -1.19 -2.15 -9.53
N ALA A 155 -0.99 -2.56 -8.28
CA ALA A 155 0.20 -2.19 -7.51
C ALA A 155 1.49 -2.67 -8.18
N SER A 156 1.53 -3.93 -8.62
CA SER A 156 2.71 -4.50 -9.28
C SER A 156 2.96 -3.88 -10.65
N ALA A 157 1.91 -3.68 -11.46
CA ALA A 157 2.02 -3.06 -12.77
C ALA A 157 2.50 -1.61 -12.67
N SER A 158 1.93 -0.81 -11.75
CA SER A 158 2.34 0.58 -11.54
C SER A 158 3.78 0.68 -11.02
N ALA A 159 4.20 -0.19 -10.11
CA ALA A 159 5.57 -0.26 -9.64
C ALA A 159 6.54 -0.61 -10.78
N LEU A 160 6.20 -1.60 -11.61
CA LEU A 160 7.00 -1.99 -12.77
C LEU A 160 7.12 -0.85 -13.78
N CYS A 161 6.01 -0.17 -14.10
CA CYS A 161 6.00 0.98 -15.00
C CYS A 161 6.95 2.08 -14.51
N VAL A 162 6.91 2.42 -13.22
CA VAL A 162 7.79 3.46 -12.65
C VAL A 162 9.26 3.04 -12.72
N VAL A 163 9.57 1.78 -12.42
CA VAL A 163 10.95 1.25 -12.53
C VAL A 163 11.44 1.27 -13.97
N LEU A 164 10.61 0.89 -14.94
CA LEU A 164 10.96 0.92 -16.37
C LEU A 164 11.19 2.35 -16.86
N ILE A 165 10.32 3.29 -16.52
CA ILE A 165 10.46 4.71 -16.86
C ILE A 165 11.76 5.25 -16.26
N ALA A 166 12.03 5.01 -15.00
CA ALA A 166 13.26 5.46 -14.35
C ALA A 166 14.52 4.89 -15.03
N LYS A 167 14.47 3.62 -15.49
CA LYS A 167 15.55 3.00 -16.25
C LYS A 167 15.74 3.64 -17.62
N VAL A 168 14.66 3.94 -18.33
CA VAL A 168 14.70 4.63 -19.64
C VAL A 168 15.26 6.04 -19.50
N LEU A 169 14.95 6.74 -18.40
CA LEU A 169 15.51 8.07 -18.08
C LEU A 169 16.98 8.03 -17.62
N GLY A 170 17.64 6.88 -17.71
CA GLY A 170 19.07 6.73 -17.40
C GLY A 170 19.39 6.66 -15.90
N MET A 171 18.41 6.49 -15.03
CA MET A 171 18.66 6.28 -13.60
C MET A 171 19.36 4.95 -13.37
N ALA A 172 20.43 4.94 -12.59
CA ALA A 172 21.19 3.73 -12.25
C ALA A 172 20.40 2.85 -11.27
N ILE A 173 19.44 2.08 -11.77
CA ILE A 173 18.69 1.10 -11.00
C ILE A 173 19.49 -0.20 -10.94
N THR A 174 19.89 -0.60 -9.76
CA THR A 174 20.58 -1.86 -9.50
C THR A 174 19.69 -2.79 -8.69
N SER A 175 20.01 -4.09 -8.68
CA SER A 175 19.32 -5.08 -7.83
C SER A 175 19.40 -4.79 -6.31
N LYS A 176 20.16 -3.77 -5.92
CA LYS A 176 20.26 -3.28 -4.53
C LYS A 176 19.39 -2.05 -4.26
N THR A 177 18.77 -1.46 -5.28
CA THR A 177 17.90 -0.30 -5.13
C THR A 177 16.59 -0.74 -4.49
N ARG A 178 16.26 -0.16 -3.34
CA ARG A 178 14.98 -0.41 -2.66
C ARG A 178 13.92 0.51 -3.22
N VAL A 179 12.86 -0.06 -3.78
CA VAL A 179 11.67 0.66 -4.23
C VAL A 179 10.60 0.52 -3.16
N PRO A 180 10.05 1.61 -2.61
CA PRO A 180 8.94 1.52 -1.66
C PRO A 180 7.72 0.92 -2.37
N PHE A 181 7.16 -0.17 -1.86
CA PHE A 181 5.99 -0.82 -2.47
C PHE A 181 4.66 -0.27 -1.93
N GLY A 182 4.68 0.29 -0.71
CA GLY A 182 3.49 0.85 -0.05
C GLY A 182 2.71 1.87 -0.89
N PRO A 183 3.35 2.86 -1.56
CA PRO A 183 2.65 3.82 -2.41
C PRO A 183 1.86 3.17 -3.56
N PHE A 184 2.44 2.13 -4.18
CA PHE A 184 1.78 1.40 -5.28
C PHE A 184 0.63 0.55 -4.78
N LEU A 185 0.81 -0.08 -3.60
CA LEU A 185 -0.24 -0.84 -2.95
C LEU A 185 -1.40 0.05 -2.53
N ALA A 186 -1.10 1.24 -1.99
CA ALA A 186 -2.09 2.25 -1.66
C ALA A 186 -2.85 2.72 -2.91
N PHE A 187 -2.14 2.99 -4.00
CA PHE A 187 -2.73 3.38 -5.29
C PHE A 187 -3.65 2.28 -5.84
N GLY A 188 -3.18 1.03 -5.89
CA GLY A 188 -4.00 -0.10 -6.35
C GLY A 188 -5.26 -0.28 -5.50
N SER A 189 -5.14 -0.16 -4.17
CA SER A 189 -6.29 -0.25 -3.25
C SER A 189 -7.31 0.85 -3.51
N TRP A 190 -6.85 2.07 -3.77
CA TRP A 190 -7.72 3.20 -4.10
C TRP A 190 -8.47 2.99 -5.39
N ILE A 191 -7.78 2.62 -6.47
CA ILE A 191 -8.39 2.36 -7.76
C ILE A 191 -9.47 1.31 -7.64
N VAL A 192 -9.18 0.17 -7.02
CA VAL A 192 -10.14 -0.93 -6.88
C VAL A 192 -11.36 -0.49 -6.06
N TRP A 193 -11.15 0.26 -4.96
CA TRP A 193 -12.25 0.78 -4.15
C TRP A 193 -13.18 1.68 -4.96
N ILE A 194 -12.63 2.66 -5.67
CA ILE A 194 -13.41 3.62 -6.43
C ILE A 194 -14.15 2.96 -7.61
N TYR A 195 -13.50 2.01 -8.30
CA TYR A 195 -14.12 1.32 -9.42
C TYR A 195 -15.14 0.24 -9.00
N ALA A 196 -15.11 -0.22 -7.75
CA ALA A 196 -16.17 -1.09 -7.21
C ALA A 196 -17.57 -0.42 -7.21
N PHE A 197 -17.62 0.92 -7.23
CA PHE A 197 -18.88 1.66 -7.36
C PHE A 197 -19.26 2.00 -8.83
N ALA A 198 -18.33 1.79 -9.77
CA ALA A 198 -18.56 2.09 -11.17
C ALA A 198 -19.16 0.91 -11.95
N THR A 199 -19.19 -0.28 -11.37
CA THR A 199 -19.75 -1.52 -11.94
C THR A 199 -21.00 -1.95 -11.19
#